data_85f2af8c5e3b812ea3a827acbe6f2274
#
_entry.id   85f2af8c5e3b812ea3a827acbe6f2274
#
_cell.length_a   1.000
_cell.length_b   1.000
_cell.length_c   1.000
_cell.angle_alpha   90.00
_cell.angle_beta   90.00
_cell.angle_gamma   90.00
#
_symmetry.space_group_name_H-M   'P 1'
#
loop_
_entity.id
_entity.type
_entity.pdbx_description
1 polymer ?
#
loop_
_entity_poly.entity_id
_entity_poly.type
_entity_poly.pdbx_seq_one_letter_code
_entity_poly.pdbx_strand_id
1 'polypeptide(L)'
;RTFAEKGYVGDRYGVDGGFVLRRITDDQDRQKHFFMFGAMGLGGRGAYALDLSKIDSSNLTGVSMFDVQNDKNNNNNKNDSNRVKLGYTVGTPQIGKTRSGKYAAFLASGYAAKDIGSGDNKTALYVYDLENTSGKLIKKIEVKGGKGGLSSPTLVDKDL
;
A
#
# COMPACT_ATOMS: atom_id res chain seq x y z
N ARG A 1 12.68 16.45 0.83
CA ARG A 1 13.29 17.76 1.10
C ARG A 1 14.23 17.74 2.31
N THR A 2 13.85 17.13 3.45
CA THR A 2 14.68 17.13 4.66
C THR A 2 16.08 16.55 4.43
N PHE A 3 16.20 15.45 3.70
CA PHE A 3 17.50 14.82 3.40
C PHE A 3 18.30 15.62 2.37
N ALA A 4 17.63 16.25 1.39
CA ALA A 4 18.29 17.05 0.36
C ALA A 4 18.73 18.43 0.86
N GLU A 5 17.94 19.06 1.74
CA GLU A 5 18.17 20.43 2.19
C GLU A 5 19.06 20.55 3.43
N LYS A 6 19.05 19.53 4.29
CA LYS A 6 19.75 19.54 5.60
C LYS A 6 20.85 18.53 5.75
N GLY A 7 21.14 17.76 4.69
CA GLY A 7 22.01 16.61 4.79
C GLY A 7 21.39 15.48 5.59
N TYR A 8 22.15 14.41 5.80
CA TYR A 8 21.70 13.25 6.54
C TYR A 8 21.44 13.56 8.01
N VAL A 9 20.27 13.23 8.49
CA VAL A 9 19.90 13.28 9.91
C VAL A 9 19.71 11.84 10.39
N GLY A 10 20.66 11.30 11.12
CA GLY A 10 20.85 9.87 11.38
C GLY A 10 19.73 9.12 12.11
N ASP A 11 18.71 9.82 12.61
CA ASP A 11 17.55 9.24 13.31
C ASP A 11 16.26 9.26 12.49
N ARG A 12 16.33 9.61 11.19
CA ARG A 12 15.18 9.66 10.30
C ARG A 12 15.28 8.65 9.20
N TYR A 13 14.17 7.94 8.97
CA TYR A 13 14.00 7.00 7.87
C TYR A 13 13.34 7.71 6.68
N GLY A 14 13.82 7.38 5.48
CA GLY A 14 13.11 7.66 4.24
C GLY A 14 12.09 6.56 3.92
N VAL A 15 11.67 6.47 2.67
CA VAL A 15 10.87 5.34 2.19
C VAL A 15 11.80 4.13 2.06
N ASP A 16 11.70 3.18 2.96
CA ASP A 16 12.59 2.01 3.06
C ASP A 16 11.83 0.67 3.17
N GLY A 17 10.53 0.67 2.90
CA GLY A 17 9.71 -0.53 2.88
C GLY A 17 9.92 -1.39 1.64
N GLY A 18 9.44 -2.62 1.71
CA GLY A 18 9.39 -3.53 0.58
C GLY A 18 8.44 -3.04 -0.52
N PHE A 19 8.72 -3.43 -1.73
CA PHE A 19 7.84 -3.17 -2.88
C PHE A 19 7.72 -4.40 -3.77
N VAL A 20 6.67 -4.42 -4.59
CA VAL A 20 6.40 -5.45 -5.57
C VAL A 20 6.22 -4.82 -6.95
N LEU A 21 6.72 -5.50 -7.97
CA LEU A 21 6.55 -5.16 -9.37
C LEU A 21 5.67 -6.22 -10.06
N ARG A 22 4.73 -5.77 -10.86
CA ARG A 22 3.89 -6.67 -11.68
C ARG A 22 3.73 -6.12 -13.08
N ARG A 23 4.27 -6.83 -14.07
CA ARG A 23 4.05 -6.56 -15.49
C ARG A 23 2.74 -7.22 -15.92
N ILE A 24 1.87 -6.44 -16.54
CA ILE A 24 0.61 -6.91 -17.11
C ILE A 24 0.70 -6.84 -18.62
N THR A 25 0.46 -7.95 -19.28
CA THR A 25 0.46 -8.05 -20.74
C THR A 25 -0.92 -8.44 -21.26
N ASP A 26 -1.18 -8.14 -22.53
CA ASP A 26 -2.31 -8.68 -23.26
C ASP A 26 -2.01 -10.08 -23.84
N ASP A 27 -2.98 -10.64 -24.54
CA ASP A 27 -2.86 -11.98 -25.17
C ASP A 27 -1.80 -12.04 -26.28
N GLN A 28 -1.25 -10.90 -26.70
CA GLN A 28 -0.16 -10.76 -27.68
C GLN A 28 1.19 -10.43 -27.03
N ASP A 29 1.29 -10.61 -25.71
CA ASP A 29 2.47 -10.28 -24.88
C ASP A 29 2.90 -8.80 -24.93
N ARG A 30 1.97 -7.90 -25.29
CA ARG A 30 2.23 -6.46 -25.27
C ARG A 30 1.96 -5.92 -23.88
N GLN A 31 2.90 -5.14 -23.34
CA GLN A 31 2.77 -4.53 -22.02
C GLN A 31 1.61 -3.50 -21.99
N LYS A 32 0.63 -3.74 -21.11
CA LYS A 32 -0.45 -2.80 -20.80
C LYS A 32 -0.17 -1.96 -19.59
N HIS A 33 0.35 -2.59 -18.55
CA HIS A 33 0.70 -1.95 -17.29
C HIS A 33 2.00 -2.53 -16.74
N PHE A 34 2.69 -1.74 -15.98
CA PHE A 34 3.82 -2.20 -15.17
C PHE A 34 3.69 -1.57 -13.78
N PHE A 35 2.92 -2.22 -12.93
CA PHE A 35 2.62 -1.71 -11.62
C PHE A 35 3.78 -1.90 -10.66
N MET A 36 4.05 -0.86 -9.86
CA MET A 36 4.85 -0.91 -8.66
C MET A 36 3.98 -0.49 -7.48
N PHE A 37 3.95 -1.31 -6.45
CA PHE A 37 3.28 -0.98 -5.19
C PHE A 37 4.26 -1.18 -4.05
N GLY A 38 4.52 -0.12 -3.29
CA GLY A 38 5.54 -0.12 -2.25
C GLY A 38 5.02 0.39 -0.92
N ALA A 39 5.56 -0.20 0.14
CA ALA A 39 5.32 0.20 1.51
C ALA A 39 6.35 1.24 1.97
N MET A 40 6.01 2.00 3.02
CA MET A 40 6.87 3.06 3.56
C MET A 40 7.95 2.54 4.52
N GLY A 41 7.81 1.29 5.00
CA GLY A 41 8.72 0.74 6.00
C GLY A 41 8.67 1.51 7.31
N LEU A 42 9.82 1.70 7.93
CA LEU A 42 9.93 2.53 9.14
C LEU A 42 9.81 4.04 8.84
N GLY A 43 9.87 4.41 7.56
CA GLY A 43 9.72 5.81 7.11
C GLY A 43 8.30 6.34 7.18
N GLY A 44 7.29 5.47 7.34
CA GLY A 44 5.92 5.97 7.39
C GLY A 44 4.82 4.93 7.52
N ARG A 45 3.60 5.43 7.60
CA ARG A 45 2.36 4.66 7.75
C ARG A 45 1.53 4.76 6.48
N GLY A 46 2.05 4.20 5.41
CA GLY A 46 1.40 4.29 4.12
C GLY A 46 2.03 3.40 3.06
N ALA A 47 1.58 3.62 1.85
CA ALA A 47 2.06 2.94 0.67
C ALA A 47 1.92 3.87 -0.55
N TYR A 48 2.54 3.50 -1.65
CA TYR A 48 2.46 4.23 -2.91
C TYR A 48 2.25 3.28 -4.07
N ALA A 49 1.55 3.73 -5.09
CA ALA A 49 1.30 2.99 -6.32
C ALA A 49 1.80 3.79 -7.53
N LEU A 50 2.53 3.13 -8.41
CA LEU A 50 3.05 3.68 -9.65
C LEU A 50 2.68 2.77 -10.82
N ASP A 51 2.45 3.35 -11.99
CA ASP A 51 2.39 2.62 -13.27
C ASP A 51 3.61 2.99 -14.11
N LEU A 52 4.63 2.13 -14.07
CA LEU A 52 5.91 2.37 -14.74
C LEU A 52 5.80 2.26 -16.26
N SER A 53 4.69 1.72 -16.80
CA SER A 53 4.45 1.72 -18.26
C SER A 53 4.25 3.12 -18.82
N LYS A 54 3.95 4.10 -17.95
CA LYS A 54 3.75 5.51 -18.30
C LYS A 54 5.01 6.36 -18.18
N ILE A 55 6.17 5.74 -17.97
CA ILE A 55 7.45 6.46 -17.97
C ILE A 55 7.71 7.00 -19.38
N ASP A 56 7.71 8.33 -19.47
CA ASP A 56 8.17 9.06 -20.64
C ASP A 56 9.31 10.00 -20.19
N SER A 57 10.35 10.09 -20.99
CA SER A 57 11.52 10.96 -20.73
C SER A 57 11.14 12.45 -20.54
N SER A 58 10.00 12.85 -21.06
CA SER A 58 9.48 14.22 -20.98
C SER A 58 8.51 14.46 -19.80
N ASN A 59 7.92 13.40 -19.22
CA ASN A 59 6.91 13.55 -18.18
C ASN A 59 6.91 12.40 -17.17
N LEU A 60 7.61 12.56 -16.07
CA LEU A 60 7.64 11.58 -14.99
C LEU A 60 6.41 11.64 -14.05
N THR A 61 5.63 12.72 -14.11
CA THR A 61 4.49 12.89 -13.19
C THR A 61 3.32 11.95 -13.49
N GLY A 62 3.18 11.50 -14.75
CA GLY A 62 2.14 10.56 -15.16
C GLY A 62 2.31 9.14 -14.60
N VAL A 63 3.46 8.82 -14.02
CA VAL A 63 3.76 7.52 -13.42
C VAL A 63 3.07 7.31 -12.08
N SER A 64 2.90 8.39 -11.30
CA SER A 64 2.23 8.31 -9.99
C SER A 64 0.74 8.02 -10.16
N MET A 65 0.25 7.01 -9.45
CA MET A 65 -1.17 6.64 -9.43
C MET A 65 -1.86 7.20 -8.19
N PHE A 66 -1.47 6.72 -7.02
CA PHE A 66 -2.05 7.16 -5.75
C PHE A 66 -1.13 6.83 -4.57
N ASP A 67 -1.35 7.54 -3.47
CA ASP A 67 -0.75 7.26 -2.17
C ASP A 67 -1.81 6.71 -1.20
N VAL A 68 -1.40 5.77 -0.36
CA VAL A 68 -2.21 5.26 0.74
C VAL A 68 -1.75 5.95 2.02
N GLN A 69 -2.70 6.55 2.73
CA GLN A 69 -2.48 7.22 4.01
C GLN A 69 -3.57 6.85 5.01
N ASN A 70 -3.28 7.04 6.28
CA ASN A 70 -4.29 6.90 7.32
C ASN A 70 -5.39 7.96 7.16
N ASP A 71 -6.63 7.53 7.33
CA ASP A 71 -7.75 8.45 7.34
C ASP A 71 -7.65 9.39 8.54
N LYS A 72 -7.89 10.67 8.30
CA LYS A 72 -7.92 11.68 9.35
C LYS A 72 -9.02 11.35 10.36
N ASN A 73 -8.73 11.56 11.64
CA ASN A 73 -9.72 11.42 12.71
C ASN A 73 -10.81 12.50 12.59
N ASN A 74 -11.83 12.26 11.78
CA ASN A 74 -13.07 13.01 11.90
C ASN A 74 -13.87 12.40 13.03
N ASN A 75 -14.05 13.14 14.15
CA ASN A 75 -14.73 12.71 15.36
C ASN A 75 -16.19 12.25 15.16
N ASN A 76 -16.74 12.39 13.96
CA ASN A 76 -18.15 12.14 13.66
C ASN A 76 -18.46 10.72 13.13
N ASN A 77 -17.47 9.89 12.79
CA ASN A 77 -17.68 8.52 12.29
C ASN A 77 -16.81 7.51 13.02
N LYS A 78 -17.17 7.18 14.26
CA LYS A 78 -16.47 6.16 15.07
C LYS A 78 -16.64 4.72 14.57
N ASN A 79 -17.53 4.45 13.63
CA ASN A 79 -17.93 3.10 13.19
C ASN A 79 -17.65 2.78 11.72
N ASP A 80 -16.74 3.51 11.06
CA ASP A 80 -16.43 3.20 9.67
C ASP A 80 -15.51 1.96 9.56
N SER A 81 -16.12 0.83 9.25
CA SER A 81 -15.43 -0.45 9.05
C SER A 81 -14.40 -0.43 7.91
N ASN A 82 -14.50 0.53 7.00
CA ASN A 82 -13.60 0.70 5.87
C ASN A 82 -12.46 1.69 6.13
N ARG A 83 -12.38 2.23 7.33
CA ARG A 83 -11.37 3.23 7.66
C ARG A 83 -9.96 2.66 7.60
N VAL A 84 -9.07 3.39 6.91
CA VAL A 84 -7.64 3.04 6.80
C VAL A 84 -6.91 3.46 8.08
N LYS A 85 -6.34 2.47 8.76
CA LYS A 85 -5.55 2.65 9.99
C LYS A 85 -4.32 1.74 9.89
N LEU A 86 -3.19 2.33 9.54
CA LEU A 86 -1.93 1.66 9.35
C LEU A 86 -0.97 1.98 10.49
N GLY A 87 -0.21 0.99 10.92
CA GLY A 87 1.07 1.17 11.60
C GLY A 87 2.17 1.48 10.60
N TYR A 88 3.43 1.38 11.03
CA TYR A 88 4.55 1.41 10.11
C TYR A 88 4.45 0.23 9.15
N THR A 89 4.41 0.51 7.85
CA THR A 89 4.15 -0.48 6.82
C THR A 89 5.43 -1.23 6.44
N VAL A 90 5.93 -1.99 7.40
CA VAL A 90 7.06 -2.91 7.20
C VAL A 90 6.61 -4.16 6.45
N GLY A 91 7.53 -4.80 5.76
CA GLY A 91 7.24 -5.97 4.93
C GLY A 91 6.99 -5.62 3.48
N THR A 92 6.71 -6.63 2.67
CA THR A 92 6.52 -6.50 1.23
C THR A 92 5.05 -6.72 0.87
N PRO A 93 4.38 -5.74 0.26
CA PRO A 93 3.03 -5.92 -0.28
C PRO A 93 3.03 -6.89 -1.46
N GLN A 94 1.84 -7.26 -1.94
CA GLN A 94 1.66 -8.13 -3.10
C GLN A 94 0.71 -7.50 -4.11
N ILE A 95 0.86 -7.89 -5.38
CA ILE A 95 -0.07 -7.59 -6.46
C ILE A 95 -0.62 -8.90 -6.98
N GLY A 96 -1.94 -8.99 -7.10
CA GLY A 96 -2.59 -10.18 -7.62
C GLY A 96 -3.90 -9.86 -8.33
N LYS A 97 -4.39 -10.84 -9.08
CA LYS A 97 -5.67 -10.76 -9.77
C LYS A 97 -6.79 -11.18 -8.84
N THR A 98 -7.81 -10.36 -8.71
CA THR A 98 -9.01 -10.68 -7.93
C THR A 98 -9.93 -11.61 -8.71
N ARG A 99 -10.89 -12.23 -8.02
CA ARG A 99 -11.91 -13.09 -8.66
C ARG A 99 -12.72 -12.37 -9.76
N SER A 100 -12.83 -11.05 -9.70
CA SER A 100 -13.46 -10.24 -10.75
C SER A 100 -12.57 -10.00 -11.97
N GLY A 101 -11.36 -10.55 -12.01
CA GLY A 101 -10.41 -10.39 -13.10
C GLY A 101 -9.59 -9.09 -13.05
N LYS A 102 -9.78 -8.25 -12.02
CA LYS A 102 -9.04 -7.00 -11.84
C LYS A 102 -7.79 -7.18 -11.00
N TYR A 103 -6.75 -6.43 -11.32
CA TYR A 103 -5.53 -6.40 -10.51
C TYR A 103 -5.71 -5.51 -9.29
N ALA A 104 -5.22 -6.01 -8.16
CA ALA A 104 -5.28 -5.32 -6.87
C ALA A 104 -3.96 -5.42 -6.12
N ALA A 105 -3.69 -4.43 -5.28
CA ALA A 105 -2.59 -4.43 -4.33
C ALA A 105 -3.08 -4.86 -2.95
N PHE A 106 -2.29 -5.70 -2.29
CA PHE A 106 -2.57 -6.25 -0.96
C PHE A 106 -1.55 -5.71 0.01
N LEU A 107 -2.00 -4.88 0.95
CA LEU A 107 -1.17 -4.20 1.94
C LEU A 107 -1.55 -4.65 3.35
N ALA A 108 -0.59 -5.18 4.08
CA ALA A 108 -0.78 -5.48 5.49
C ALA A 108 -0.76 -4.19 6.34
N SER A 109 -1.49 -4.19 7.44
CA SER A 109 -1.64 -3.03 8.34
C SER A 109 -0.34 -2.56 9.00
N GLY A 110 0.72 -3.37 8.94
CA GLY A 110 2.03 -3.01 9.45
C GLY A 110 2.18 -3.18 10.95
N TYR A 111 3.26 -2.61 11.48
CA TYR A 111 3.63 -2.72 12.88
C TYR A 111 3.05 -1.56 13.70
N ALA A 112 2.54 -1.90 14.88
CA ALA A 112 1.99 -0.93 15.81
C ALA A 112 3.07 0.03 16.33
N ALA A 113 2.84 1.32 16.20
CA ALA A 113 3.61 2.31 16.93
C ALA A 113 2.93 2.61 18.29
N LYS A 114 3.71 2.89 19.33
CA LYS A 114 3.19 3.21 20.68
C LYS A 114 2.24 4.41 20.72
N ASP A 115 2.36 5.28 19.73
CA ASP A 115 1.59 6.52 19.58
C ASP A 115 0.29 6.33 18.77
N ILE A 116 0.03 5.13 18.26
CA ILE A 116 -1.31 4.78 17.78
C ILE A 116 -2.14 4.44 19.02
N GLY A 117 -3.15 5.22 19.28
CA GLY A 117 -4.03 5.03 20.44
C GLY A 117 -4.47 3.58 20.59
N SER A 118 -4.51 3.08 21.80
CA SER A 118 -4.71 1.66 22.13
C SER A 118 -5.94 0.99 21.52
N GLY A 119 -6.90 1.77 21.03
CA GLY A 119 -8.10 1.26 20.34
C GLY A 119 -7.99 1.17 18.82
N ASP A 120 -6.94 1.71 18.23
CA ASP A 120 -6.85 1.90 16.77
C ASP A 120 -5.92 0.91 16.08
N ASN A 121 -5.21 0.10 16.82
CA ASN A 121 -4.20 -0.81 16.29
C ASN A 121 -4.80 -2.19 16.02
N LYS A 122 -5.49 -2.32 14.90
CA LYS A 122 -6.07 -3.59 14.46
C LYS A 122 -5.25 -4.22 13.37
N THR A 123 -5.08 -5.54 13.47
CA THR A 123 -4.49 -6.35 12.43
C THR A 123 -5.45 -6.45 11.25
N ALA A 124 -5.08 -5.93 10.10
CA ALA A 124 -5.92 -5.92 8.92
C ALA A 124 -5.11 -6.03 7.61
N LEU A 125 -5.75 -6.61 6.60
CA LEU A 125 -5.28 -6.60 5.23
C LEU A 125 -6.15 -5.62 4.42
N TYR A 126 -5.51 -4.70 3.71
CA TYR A 126 -6.14 -3.72 2.84
C TYR A 126 -5.93 -4.11 1.38
N VAL A 127 -7.00 -4.05 0.60
CA VAL A 127 -7.00 -4.40 -0.82
C VAL A 127 -7.38 -3.18 -1.64
N TYR A 128 -6.47 -2.72 -2.49
CA TYR A 128 -6.63 -1.52 -3.32
C TYR A 128 -6.75 -1.87 -4.80
N ASP A 129 -7.66 -1.20 -5.50
CA ASP A 129 -7.84 -1.31 -6.95
C ASP A 129 -6.66 -0.64 -7.68
N LEU A 130 -5.89 -1.42 -8.46
CA LEU A 130 -4.79 -0.89 -9.28
C LEU A 130 -5.26 -0.43 -10.67
N GLU A 131 -6.44 -0.80 -11.10
CA GLU A 131 -7.00 -0.34 -12.38
C GLU A 131 -7.71 1.01 -12.26
N ASN A 132 -7.79 1.54 -11.04
CA ASN A 132 -8.33 2.85 -10.75
C ASN A 132 -7.25 3.72 -10.09
N THR A 133 -6.89 4.83 -10.74
CA THR A 133 -5.86 5.77 -10.28
C THR A 133 -6.25 6.56 -9.02
N SER A 134 -7.49 6.42 -8.54
CA SER A 134 -7.98 7.13 -7.34
C SER A 134 -7.57 6.49 -6.01
N GLY A 135 -6.93 5.31 -6.03
CA GLY A 135 -6.58 4.59 -4.79
C GLY A 135 -7.79 4.02 -4.05
N LYS A 136 -8.78 3.53 -4.80
CA LYS A 136 -10.01 2.99 -4.21
C LYS A 136 -9.73 1.74 -3.38
N LEU A 137 -10.10 1.79 -2.09
CA LEU A 137 -10.11 0.62 -1.23
C LEU A 137 -11.26 -0.31 -1.65
N ILE A 138 -10.91 -1.53 -2.08
CA ILE A 138 -11.90 -2.57 -2.44
C ILE A 138 -12.41 -3.27 -1.18
N LYS A 139 -11.50 -3.64 -0.30
CA LYS A 139 -11.80 -4.44 0.88
C LYS A 139 -10.80 -4.18 2.00
N LYS A 140 -11.31 -4.14 3.22
CA LYS A 140 -10.56 -4.26 4.45
C LYS A 140 -10.94 -5.57 5.13
N ILE A 141 -9.96 -6.40 5.45
CA ILE A 141 -10.14 -7.67 6.13
C ILE A 141 -9.45 -7.58 7.49
N GLU A 142 -10.24 -7.44 8.55
CA GLU A 142 -9.74 -7.38 9.92
C GLU A 142 -9.63 -8.77 10.54
N VAL A 143 -8.56 -9.01 11.26
CA VAL A 143 -8.40 -10.19 12.11
C VAL A 143 -9.11 -9.93 13.43
N LYS A 144 -10.12 -10.74 13.75
CA LYS A 144 -10.89 -10.60 15.00
C LYS A 144 -9.97 -10.74 16.21
N GLY A 145 -9.94 -9.71 17.06
CA GLY A 145 -9.08 -9.67 18.25
C GLY A 145 -7.61 -9.38 17.96
N GLY A 146 -7.22 -9.16 16.71
CA GLY A 146 -5.84 -8.78 16.34
C GLY A 146 -5.50 -7.37 16.81
N LYS A 147 -4.31 -7.24 17.43
CA LYS A 147 -3.80 -5.97 17.99
C LYS A 147 -2.56 -5.46 17.27
N GLY A 148 -2.51 -5.58 15.95
CA GLY A 148 -1.39 -5.15 15.11
C GLY A 148 -0.38 -6.27 14.81
N GLY A 149 0.68 -5.93 14.07
CA GLY A 149 1.74 -6.87 13.74
C GLY A 149 1.47 -7.75 12.53
N LEU A 150 0.89 -7.22 11.45
CA LEU A 150 0.78 -7.89 10.16
C LEU A 150 1.79 -7.28 9.18
N SER A 151 2.61 -8.13 8.56
CA SER A 151 3.72 -7.74 7.69
C SER A 151 3.46 -8.15 6.23
N SER A 152 4.22 -9.08 5.68
CA SER A 152 4.16 -9.46 4.27
C SER A 152 3.02 -10.47 4.01
N PRO A 153 2.01 -10.15 3.20
CA PRO A 153 1.03 -11.13 2.76
C PRO A 153 1.63 -12.08 1.73
N THR A 154 1.11 -13.28 1.65
CA THR A 154 1.42 -14.24 0.58
C THR A 154 0.13 -14.56 -0.16
N LEU A 155 0.17 -14.42 -1.49
CA LEU A 155 -0.94 -14.83 -2.35
C LEU A 155 -0.72 -16.26 -2.83
N VAL A 156 -1.73 -17.08 -2.69
CA VAL A 156 -1.74 -18.48 -3.16
C VAL A 156 -2.91 -18.65 -4.10
N ASP A 157 -2.62 -19.14 -5.30
CA ASP A 157 -3.67 -19.55 -6.22
C ASP A 157 -4.19 -20.93 -5.81
N LYS A 158 -5.49 -21.05 -5.64
CA LYS A 158 -6.13 -22.30 -5.20
C LYS A 158 -6.25 -23.32 -6.33
N ASP A 159 -6.17 -22.85 -7.58
CA ASP A 159 -6.44 -23.66 -8.77
C ASP A 159 -5.14 -24.16 -9.45
N LEU A 160 -4.01 -24.09 -8.74
CA LEU A 160 -2.73 -24.68 -9.15
C LEU A 160 -2.62 -26.11 -8.61
#